data_d9a947ddd12db802699d1ad2ae08c030
#
_entry.id   d9a947ddd12db802699d1ad2ae08c030
#
_cell.length_a   1.000
_cell.length_b   1.000
_cell.length_c   1.000
_cell.angle_alpha   90.00
_cell.angle_beta   90.00
_cell.angle_gamma   90.00
#
_symmetry.space_group_name_H-M   'P 1'
#
loop_
_entity.id
_entity.type
_entity.pdbx_description
1 polymer ?
#
loop_
_entity_poly.entity_id
_entity_poly.type
_entity_poly.pdbx_seq_one_letter_code
_entity_poly.pdbx_strand_id
1 'polypeptide(L)'
;MEYMKFRDKSLTIGERIDDLLDRLTVDEKINMLSSVQCEVPRLGVGKWAIGCEAARGFVSKDPNEVSTVFPQPIGMASTFDKELMRKIGEIAGDETRHYYNQDPTGRLMLWGPTVDMERNPLWGRTEEAYGEDPCLAGEMSREYTIGLSGAAHSEEPADKDIRDCRTDESGVLLKTLPTLKHFCANNNEKDRMCGNSDVTVKLLHEYYYRAFKPALTEGGAHAVMAAYNKIGGVPGDMNPDMQHVLKDEWKMDLAVSDGGAFSQNYLEHGYTNSHAESLALCIKNGTDTMTDDGRMVAAAARDALNKGLISENDINKAVGNVLLGRFRLGEFDDSHKYSDTDTLPDSEYARTINRQAAYKQMCLLKNNGILPLTSEKLSVSGEKRKILIAGPIADENYRDWYTGVASY
;
A
#
# COMPACT_ATOMS: atom_id res chain seq x y z
N MET A 1 -16.49 -26.13 23.14
CA MET A 1 -16.41 -25.28 21.93
C MET A 1 -16.11 -26.17 20.75
N GLU A 2 -16.75 -25.93 19.62
CA GLU A 2 -16.44 -26.65 18.38
C GLU A 2 -15.00 -26.33 17.96
N TYR A 3 -14.26 -27.35 17.53
CA TYR A 3 -12.90 -27.17 17.03
C TYR A 3 -12.93 -26.41 15.69
N MET A 4 -12.26 -25.26 15.65
CA MET A 4 -12.14 -24.41 14.47
C MET A 4 -10.73 -24.52 13.91
N LYS A 5 -10.57 -25.27 12.81
CA LYS A 5 -9.26 -25.49 12.17
C LYS A 5 -8.56 -24.18 11.78
N PHE A 6 -9.31 -23.17 11.36
CA PHE A 6 -8.73 -21.89 10.96
C PHE A 6 -7.98 -21.16 12.10
N ARG A 7 -8.17 -21.56 13.37
CA ARG A 7 -7.42 -21.03 14.52
C ARG A 7 -6.27 -21.94 14.97
N ASP A 8 -6.08 -23.07 14.33
CA ASP A 8 -5.03 -24.02 14.68
C ASP A 8 -3.73 -23.68 13.93
N LYS A 9 -2.75 -23.13 14.63
CA LYS A 9 -1.44 -22.76 14.08
C LYS A 9 -0.61 -23.93 13.57
N SER A 10 -0.94 -25.17 13.95
CA SER A 10 -0.23 -26.36 13.45
C SER A 10 -0.59 -26.71 12.02
N LEU A 11 -1.67 -26.12 11.49
CA LEU A 11 -2.11 -26.26 10.11
C LEU A 11 -1.51 -25.18 9.20
N THR A 12 -1.43 -25.49 7.91
CA THR A 12 -1.01 -24.53 6.89
C THR A 12 -2.02 -23.40 6.72
N ILE A 13 -1.58 -22.27 6.20
CA ILE A 13 -2.47 -21.13 5.92
C ILE A 13 -3.58 -21.56 4.95
N GLY A 14 -3.28 -22.37 3.94
CA GLY A 14 -4.27 -22.89 2.99
C GLY A 14 -5.36 -23.69 3.68
N GLU A 15 -5.00 -24.69 4.51
CA GLU A 15 -5.96 -25.49 5.28
C GLU A 15 -6.84 -24.64 6.20
N ARG A 16 -6.27 -23.59 6.77
CA ARG A 16 -6.98 -22.64 7.64
C ARG A 16 -7.93 -21.74 6.86
N ILE A 17 -7.52 -21.26 5.67
CA ILE A 17 -8.38 -20.48 4.77
C ILE A 17 -9.56 -21.33 4.30
N ASP A 18 -9.30 -22.56 3.88
CA ASP A 18 -10.35 -23.47 3.39
C ASP A 18 -11.40 -23.74 4.48
N ASP A 19 -10.99 -24.04 5.72
CA ASP A 19 -11.92 -24.22 6.85
C ASP A 19 -12.75 -22.96 7.12
N LEU A 20 -12.14 -21.77 7.03
CA LEU A 20 -12.88 -20.52 7.25
C LEU A 20 -13.86 -20.24 6.11
N LEU A 21 -13.44 -20.44 4.84
CA LEU A 21 -14.32 -20.31 3.67
C LEU A 21 -15.52 -21.26 3.74
N ASP A 22 -15.32 -22.50 4.17
CA ASP A 22 -16.39 -23.49 4.31
C ASP A 22 -17.40 -23.10 5.42
N ARG A 23 -16.96 -22.36 6.43
CA ARG A 23 -17.83 -21.88 7.53
C ARG A 23 -18.56 -20.60 7.20
N LEU A 24 -18.03 -19.77 6.28
CA LEU A 24 -18.66 -18.53 5.87
C LEU A 24 -19.87 -18.79 4.97
N THR A 25 -20.97 -18.10 5.24
CA THR A 25 -22.10 -18.05 4.31
C THR A 25 -21.74 -17.22 3.07
N VAL A 26 -22.48 -17.43 1.99
CA VAL A 26 -22.29 -16.64 0.74
C VAL A 26 -22.41 -15.14 0.99
N ASP A 27 -23.36 -14.70 1.82
CA ASP A 27 -23.53 -13.30 2.16
C ASP A 27 -22.36 -12.73 2.98
N GLU A 28 -21.78 -13.51 3.89
CA GLU A 28 -20.58 -13.12 4.65
C GLU A 28 -19.36 -13.00 3.72
N LYS A 29 -19.19 -13.94 2.77
CA LYS A 29 -18.15 -13.87 1.73
C LYS A 29 -18.33 -12.63 0.84
N ILE A 30 -19.54 -12.34 0.40
CA ILE A 30 -19.88 -11.16 -0.40
C ILE A 30 -19.49 -9.87 0.35
N ASN A 31 -19.72 -9.78 1.66
CA ASN A 31 -19.31 -8.63 2.45
C ASN A 31 -17.78 -8.46 2.56
N MET A 32 -17.01 -9.53 2.34
CA MET A 32 -15.53 -9.47 2.31
C MET A 32 -14.96 -9.00 0.97
N LEU A 33 -15.78 -8.81 -0.05
CA LEU A 33 -15.37 -8.19 -1.33
C LEU A 33 -15.25 -6.67 -1.25
N SER A 34 -15.61 -6.06 -0.13
CA SER A 34 -15.41 -4.63 0.13
C SER A 34 -14.18 -4.41 1.00
N SER A 35 -13.50 -3.27 0.81
CA SER A 35 -12.38 -2.84 1.65
C SER A 35 -12.79 -2.57 3.11
N VAL A 36 -14.07 -2.39 3.39
CA VAL A 36 -14.62 -2.31 4.75
C VAL A 36 -15.53 -3.52 4.99
N GLN A 37 -15.05 -4.44 5.80
CA GLN A 37 -15.68 -5.74 6.04
C GLN A 37 -16.37 -5.78 7.41
N CYS A 38 -17.55 -6.35 7.43
CA CYS A 38 -18.28 -6.59 8.66
C CYS A 38 -17.64 -7.72 9.49
N GLU A 39 -17.87 -7.68 10.80
CA GLU A 39 -17.53 -8.80 11.67
C GLU A 39 -18.42 -10.03 11.41
N VAL A 40 -17.89 -11.22 11.73
CA VAL A 40 -18.64 -12.49 11.76
C VAL A 40 -18.58 -13.05 13.20
N PRO A 41 -19.43 -12.54 14.11
CA PRO A 41 -19.31 -12.82 15.56
C PRO A 41 -19.39 -14.31 15.92
N ARG A 42 -20.21 -15.10 15.18
CA ARG A 42 -20.34 -16.56 15.41
C ARG A 42 -19.03 -17.33 15.19
N LEU A 43 -18.07 -16.77 14.42
CA LEU A 43 -16.75 -17.32 14.17
C LEU A 43 -15.66 -16.55 14.93
N GLY A 44 -16.00 -15.48 15.62
CA GLY A 44 -15.05 -14.59 16.27
C GLY A 44 -14.14 -13.86 15.26
N VAL A 45 -14.60 -13.66 14.03
CA VAL A 45 -13.90 -12.87 13.02
C VAL A 45 -14.24 -11.40 13.21
N GLY A 46 -13.25 -10.57 13.47
CA GLY A 46 -13.41 -9.14 13.72
C GLY A 46 -13.72 -8.33 12.47
N LYS A 47 -14.14 -7.07 12.68
CA LYS A 47 -14.21 -6.08 11.60
C LYS A 47 -12.83 -5.92 10.98
N TRP A 48 -12.83 -5.68 9.68
CA TRP A 48 -11.61 -5.39 8.96
C TRP A 48 -11.80 -4.15 8.09
N ALA A 49 -10.83 -3.24 8.11
CA ALA A 49 -10.81 -2.09 7.22
C ALA A 49 -9.45 -2.00 6.54
N ILE A 50 -9.44 -2.01 5.22
CA ILE A 50 -8.28 -1.74 4.40
C ILE A 50 -8.09 -0.22 4.33
N GLY A 51 -6.84 0.24 4.41
CA GLY A 51 -6.49 1.58 4.02
C GLY A 51 -6.28 2.58 5.14
N CYS A 52 -5.07 2.57 5.68
CA CYS A 52 -4.40 3.78 6.16
C CYS A 52 -3.31 4.16 5.18
N GLU A 53 -2.98 5.44 5.07
CA GLU A 53 -1.93 5.90 4.17
C GLU A 53 -0.55 5.69 4.79
N ALA A 54 0.44 5.40 3.93
CA ALA A 54 1.83 5.23 4.34
C ALA A 54 2.81 5.66 3.22
N ALA A 55 2.56 6.79 2.59
CA ALA A 55 3.47 7.31 1.58
C ALA A 55 4.79 7.80 2.20
N ARG A 56 4.74 8.40 3.40
CA ARG A 56 5.88 9.00 4.11
C ARG A 56 5.73 8.93 5.63
N GLY A 57 5.51 7.74 6.14
CA GLY A 57 5.14 7.45 7.53
C GLY A 57 3.68 7.05 7.63
N PHE A 58 3.29 6.54 8.77
CA PHE A 58 1.92 6.11 9.05
C PHE A 58 0.97 7.29 9.17
N VAL A 59 -0.18 7.23 8.51
CA VAL A 59 -1.26 8.21 8.62
C VAL A 59 -2.48 7.54 9.20
N SER A 60 -2.79 7.86 10.46
CA SER A 60 -4.00 7.36 11.11
C SER A 60 -5.26 8.06 10.60
N LYS A 61 -6.39 7.37 10.71
CA LYS A 61 -7.73 7.96 10.54
C LYS A 61 -8.21 8.69 11.80
N ASP A 62 -7.57 8.44 12.96
CA ASP A 62 -7.81 9.19 14.19
C ASP A 62 -6.85 10.39 14.26
N PRO A 63 -7.37 11.63 14.29
CA PRO A 63 -6.53 12.84 14.34
C PRO A 63 -5.78 13.01 15.67
N ASN A 64 -6.08 12.21 16.68
CA ASN A 64 -5.37 12.23 17.96
C ASN A 64 -4.16 11.27 17.98
N GLU A 65 -4.05 10.39 17.02
CA GLU A 65 -2.92 9.47 16.91
C GLU A 65 -1.76 10.15 16.17
N VAL A 66 -0.68 10.40 16.90
CA VAL A 66 0.54 11.01 16.35
C VAL A 66 1.42 9.95 15.66
N SER A 67 2.15 10.36 14.64
CA SER A 67 3.12 9.51 13.94
C SER A 67 4.31 10.35 13.48
N THR A 68 5.40 9.68 13.14
CA THR A 68 6.56 10.36 12.54
C THR A 68 6.25 10.72 11.08
N VAL A 69 6.31 12.00 10.77
CA VAL A 69 6.08 12.53 9.42
C VAL A 69 7.43 12.75 8.75
N PHE A 70 7.79 11.90 7.81
CA PHE A 70 9.04 11.98 7.04
C PHE A 70 8.93 12.98 5.88
N PRO A 71 10.05 13.35 5.22
CA PRO A 71 10.01 14.13 3.99
C PRO A 71 9.16 13.46 2.91
N GLN A 72 8.73 14.24 1.92
CA GLN A 72 8.00 13.73 0.77
C GLN A 72 8.81 12.67 0.01
N PRO A 73 8.17 11.66 -0.58
CA PRO A 73 8.84 10.56 -1.31
C PRO A 73 9.85 11.03 -2.36
N ILE A 74 9.52 12.06 -3.13
CA ILE A 74 10.47 12.64 -4.09
C ILE A 74 11.76 13.15 -3.43
N GLY A 75 11.64 13.75 -2.25
CA GLY A 75 12.79 14.18 -1.43
C GLY A 75 13.53 12.97 -0.85
N MET A 76 12.83 11.98 -0.35
CA MET A 76 13.45 10.75 0.15
C MET A 76 14.23 10.02 -0.95
N ALA A 77 13.69 9.94 -2.17
CA ALA A 77 14.37 9.34 -3.31
C ALA A 77 15.67 10.06 -3.67
N SER A 78 15.71 11.40 -3.56
CA SER A 78 16.90 12.20 -3.84
C SER A 78 18.06 11.97 -2.86
N THR A 79 17.83 11.23 -1.77
CA THR A 79 18.90 10.79 -0.86
C THR A 79 19.76 9.68 -1.45
N PHE A 80 19.25 8.87 -2.39
CA PHE A 80 19.85 7.64 -2.91
C PHE A 80 20.28 6.66 -1.81
N ASP A 81 19.66 6.72 -0.62
CA ASP A 81 20.04 5.98 0.58
C ASP A 81 19.03 4.89 0.90
N LYS A 82 19.31 3.69 0.41
CA LYS A 82 18.48 2.50 0.59
C LYS A 82 18.31 2.10 2.06
N GLU A 83 19.39 2.18 2.85
CA GLU A 83 19.35 1.83 4.27
C GLU A 83 18.45 2.80 5.05
N LEU A 84 18.53 4.10 4.71
CA LEU A 84 17.64 5.11 5.29
C LEU A 84 16.17 4.81 4.95
N MET A 85 15.88 4.45 3.69
CA MET A 85 14.51 4.08 3.27
C MET A 85 13.96 2.90 4.07
N ARG A 86 14.78 1.86 4.29
CA ARG A 86 14.39 0.72 5.12
C ARG A 86 14.06 1.13 6.55
N LYS A 87 14.91 1.95 7.19
CA LYS A 87 14.67 2.47 8.54
C LYS A 87 13.38 3.31 8.64
N ILE A 88 13.09 4.10 7.62
CA ILE A 88 11.84 4.88 7.55
C ILE A 88 10.64 3.94 7.50
N GLY A 89 10.70 2.90 6.66
CA GLY A 89 9.66 1.87 6.58
C GLY A 89 9.49 1.11 7.90
N GLU A 90 10.58 0.73 8.58
CA GLU A 90 10.57 0.06 9.88
C GLU A 90 9.80 0.89 10.92
N ILE A 91 10.11 2.18 11.02
CA ILE A 91 9.45 3.10 11.94
C ILE A 91 7.95 3.20 11.62
N ALA A 92 7.59 3.42 10.35
CA ALA A 92 6.20 3.53 9.95
C ALA A 92 5.41 2.24 10.24
N GLY A 93 6.02 1.06 10.01
CA GLY A 93 5.41 -0.23 10.33
C GLY A 93 5.23 -0.46 11.82
N ASP A 94 6.21 -0.07 12.64
CA ASP A 94 6.15 -0.20 14.10
C ASP A 94 5.09 0.72 14.71
N GLU A 95 5.00 1.96 14.24
CA GLU A 95 3.96 2.91 14.65
C GLU A 95 2.56 2.41 14.27
N THR A 96 2.42 1.81 13.09
CA THR A 96 1.16 1.18 12.67
C THR A 96 0.75 0.05 13.61
N ARG A 97 1.69 -0.85 13.95
CA ARG A 97 1.45 -1.95 14.89
C ARG A 97 1.14 -1.47 16.30
N HIS A 98 1.79 -0.42 16.76
CA HIS A 98 1.49 0.17 18.07
C HIS A 98 -0.01 0.50 18.20
N TYR A 99 -0.58 1.20 17.21
CA TYR A 99 -2.00 1.57 17.25
C TYR A 99 -2.94 0.38 16.98
N TYR A 100 -2.54 -0.54 16.10
CA TYR A 100 -3.33 -1.74 15.87
C TYR A 100 -3.45 -2.61 17.12
N ASN A 101 -2.39 -2.76 17.88
CA ASN A 101 -2.42 -3.59 19.10
C ASN A 101 -3.32 -2.99 20.19
N GLN A 102 -3.60 -1.68 20.14
CA GLN A 102 -4.57 -1.02 21.02
C GLN A 102 -6.01 -1.14 20.52
N ASP A 103 -6.21 -1.07 19.20
CA ASP A 103 -7.51 -1.21 18.53
C ASP A 103 -7.38 -2.04 17.25
N PRO A 104 -7.61 -3.38 17.33
CA PRO A 104 -7.40 -4.30 16.20
C PRO A 104 -8.55 -4.28 15.18
N THR A 105 -9.04 -3.11 14.79
CA THR A 105 -10.17 -2.95 13.84
C THR A 105 -9.76 -2.71 12.39
N GLY A 106 -8.55 -3.10 11.99
CA GLY A 106 -7.98 -2.88 10.66
C GLY A 106 -6.62 -2.22 10.75
N ARG A 107 -6.29 -1.28 9.81
CA ARG A 107 -5.07 -0.45 9.80
C ARG A 107 -3.79 -1.10 9.27
N LEU A 108 -3.67 -2.42 9.26
CA LEU A 108 -2.42 -3.10 8.91
C LEU A 108 -2.17 -3.23 7.39
N MET A 109 -3.21 -3.11 6.57
CA MET A 109 -3.04 -2.98 5.13
C MET A 109 -2.88 -1.50 4.79
N LEU A 110 -1.68 -1.11 4.37
CA LEU A 110 -1.28 0.27 4.18
C LEU A 110 -1.25 0.65 2.70
N TRP A 111 -1.88 1.77 2.33
CA TRP A 111 -1.87 2.32 0.97
C TRP A 111 -0.59 3.12 0.72
N GLY A 112 0.43 2.39 0.37
CA GLY A 112 1.77 2.90 0.09
C GLY A 112 2.81 1.79 -0.01
N PRO A 113 3.95 2.11 -0.58
CA PRO A 113 4.33 3.39 -1.22
C PRO A 113 3.64 3.65 -2.55
N THR A 114 3.65 4.95 -2.98
CA THR A 114 3.25 5.35 -4.32
C THR A 114 4.46 5.20 -5.25
N VAL A 115 4.35 4.32 -6.24
CA VAL A 115 5.43 4.03 -7.20
C VAL A 115 5.08 4.43 -8.63
N ASP A 116 4.12 5.34 -8.77
CA ASP A 116 3.80 5.99 -10.03
C ASP A 116 5.02 6.73 -10.58
N MET A 117 5.20 6.71 -11.90
CA MET A 117 6.35 7.34 -12.55
C MET A 117 6.10 8.84 -12.79
N GLU A 118 6.99 9.68 -12.31
CA GLU A 118 6.90 11.14 -12.47
C GLU A 118 7.36 11.59 -13.87
N ARG A 119 6.73 11.04 -14.89
CA ARG A 119 7.09 11.30 -16.32
C ARG A 119 6.78 12.71 -16.81
N ASN A 120 6.04 13.50 -16.04
CA ASN A 120 5.68 14.87 -16.36
C ASN A 120 5.71 15.73 -15.08
N PRO A 121 6.56 16.78 -15.02
CA PRO A 121 6.66 17.63 -13.83
C PRO A 121 5.38 18.43 -13.52
N LEU A 122 4.43 18.48 -14.44
CA LEU A 122 3.11 19.09 -14.23
C LEU A 122 2.08 18.12 -13.63
N TRP A 123 2.48 16.88 -13.35
CA TRP A 123 1.58 15.96 -12.64
C TRP A 123 1.33 16.46 -11.21
N GLY A 124 0.06 16.54 -10.81
CA GLY A 124 -0.36 17.14 -9.55
C GLY A 124 -0.03 16.34 -8.29
N ARG A 125 0.63 15.16 -8.40
CA ARG A 125 0.95 14.26 -7.29
C ARG A 125 2.43 13.88 -7.24
N THR A 126 3.31 14.71 -7.80
CA THR A 126 4.77 14.44 -7.85
C THR A 126 5.40 14.31 -6.46
N GLU A 127 4.83 14.93 -5.43
CA GLU A 127 5.32 14.80 -4.05
C GLU A 127 5.18 13.39 -3.46
N GLU A 128 4.30 12.55 -4.02
CA GLU A 128 3.97 11.24 -3.47
C GLU A 128 4.86 10.11 -3.98
N ALA A 129 5.60 10.32 -5.07
CA ALA A 129 6.35 9.28 -5.77
C ALA A 129 7.88 9.51 -5.72
N TYR A 130 8.64 8.56 -6.28
CA TYR A 130 10.10 8.50 -6.14
C TYR A 130 10.87 9.01 -7.37
N GLY A 131 10.21 9.67 -8.32
CA GLY A 131 10.83 10.26 -9.49
C GLY A 131 10.49 9.59 -10.82
N GLU A 132 11.23 9.97 -11.86
CA GLU A 132 11.01 9.53 -13.25
C GLU A 132 11.80 8.28 -13.65
N ASP A 133 12.78 7.87 -12.85
CA ASP A 133 13.61 6.70 -13.10
C ASP A 133 13.00 5.45 -12.46
N PRO A 134 12.58 4.42 -13.26
CA PRO A 134 11.93 3.24 -12.73
C PRO A 134 12.87 2.35 -11.90
N CYS A 135 14.20 2.45 -12.09
CA CYS A 135 15.16 1.73 -11.29
C CYS A 135 15.26 2.35 -9.90
N LEU A 136 15.41 3.68 -9.83
CA LEU A 136 15.44 4.39 -8.53
C LEU A 136 14.12 4.18 -7.77
N ALA A 137 12.98 4.37 -8.42
CA ALA A 137 11.67 4.17 -7.80
C ALA A 137 11.50 2.73 -7.29
N GLY A 138 11.89 1.72 -8.08
CA GLY A 138 11.84 0.31 -7.69
C GLY A 138 12.73 -0.02 -6.50
N GLU A 139 13.98 0.48 -6.49
CA GLU A 139 14.92 0.22 -5.40
C GLU A 139 14.52 0.90 -4.08
N MET A 140 14.07 2.16 -4.13
CA MET A 140 13.64 2.89 -2.95
C MET A 140 12.36 2.33 -2.37
N SER A 141 11.39 2.00 -3.21
CA SER A 141 10.13 1.37 -2.77
C SER A 141 10.36 -0.03 -2.19
N ARG A 142 11.28 -0.82 -2.78
CA ARG A 142 11.65 -2.13 -2.24
C ARG A 142 12.15 -2.02 -0.80
N GLU A 143 13.11 -1.16 -0.54
CA GLU A 143 13.67 -1.01 0.80
C GLU A 143 12.63 -0.47 1.79
N TYR A 144 11.82 0.49 1.37
CA TYR A 144 10.73 1.00 2.19
C TYR A 144 9.73 -0.11 2.56
N THR A 145 9.34 -0.95 1.60
CA THR A 145 8.38 -2.05 1.84
C THR A 145 8.95 -3.16 2.71
N ILE A 146 10.25 -3.49 2.59
CA ILE A 146 10.92 -4.41 3.52
C ILE A 146 10.80 -3.91 4.96
N GLY A 147 11.12 -2.64 5.19
CA GLY A 147 11.00 -2.04 6.53
C GLY A 147 9.54 -2.04 7.02
N LEU A 148 8.61 -1.62 6.16
CA LEU A 148 7.20 -1.48 6.48
C LEU A 148 6.52 -2.82 6.81
N SER A 149 6.83 -3.87 6.04
CA SER A 149 6.27 -5.21 6.25
C SER A 149 7.03 -6.04 7.31
N GLY A 150 8.26 -5.67 7.61
CA GLY A 150 9.15 -6.44 8.50
C GLY A 150 9.64 -7.76 7.91
N ALA A 151 9.46 -8.01 6.62
CA ALA A 151 9.94 -9.19 5.90
C ALA A 151 10.18 -8.86 4.42
N ALA A 152 11.16 -9.52 3.81
CA ALA A 152 11.41 -9.52 2.38
C ALA A 152 10.98 -10.86 1.77
N HIS A 153 10.65 -10.89 0.48
CA HIS A 153 10.34 -12.15 -0.21
C HIS A 153 11.46 -13.18 -0.12
N SER A 154 12.73 -12.74 -0.07
CA SER A 154 13.88 -13.64 0.12
C SER A 154 13.91 -14.33 1.49
N GLU A 155 13.10 -13.90 2.44
CA GLU A 155 12.95 -14.52 3.76
C GLU A 155 11.82 -15.54 3.80
N GLU A 156 10.97 -15.56 2.77
CA GLU A 156 9.90 -16.55 2.64
C GLU A 156 10.50 -17.95 2.40
N PRO A 157 9.78 -19.00 2.83
CA PRO A 157 10.22 -20.36 2.60
C PRO A 157 10.45 -20.63 1.11
N ALA A 158 11.71 -20.91 0.73
CA ALA A 158 12.05 -21.23 -0.63
C ALA A 158 11.29 -22.48 -1.11
N ASP A 159 10.86 -22.48 -2.36
CA ASP A 159 10.19 -23.61 -3.03
C ASP A 159 8.80 -24.01 -2.50
N LYS A 160 8.19 -23.22 -1.60
CA LYS A 160 6.81 -23.45 -1.12
C LYS A 160 5.87 -22.33 -1.56
N ASP A 161 4.63 -22.70 -1.89
CA ASP A 161 3.53 -21.72 -1.91
C ASP A 161 3.29 -21.23 -0.48
N ILE A 162 3.09 -19.93 -0.30
CA ILE A 162 2.82 -19.33 1.01
C ILE A 162 1.61 -19.97 1.70
N ARG A 163 0.66 -20.49 0.93
CA ARG A 163 -0.50 -21.23 1.44
C ARG A 163 -0.14 -22.59 2.06
N ASP A 164 0.99 -23.18 1.65
CA ASP A 164 1.51 -24.43 2.20
C ASP A 164 2.35 -24.21 3.46
N CYS A 165 2.55 -22.95 3.87
CA CYS A 165 3.30 -22.57 5.05
C CYS A 165 2.39 -22.38 6.27
N ARG A 166 3.01 -22.47 7.48
CA ARG A 166 2.36 -22.09 8.74
C ARG A 166 2.79 -20.69 9.14
N THR A 167 1.96 -20.02 9.93
CA THR A 167 2.26 -18.67 10.41
C THR A 167 3.46 -18.57 11.35
N ASP A 168 3.94 -19.69 11.93
CA ASP A 168 5.15 -19.75 12.75
C ASP A 168 6.46 -19.94 11.95
N GLU A 169 6.37 -20.17 10.64
CA GLU A 169 7.54 -20.27 9.77
C GLU A 169 8.13 -18.86 9.50
N SER A 170 9.46 -18.81 9.34
CA SER A 170 10.18 -17.54 9.07
C SER A 170 9.73 -16.91 7.76
N GLY A 171 9.57 -15.59 7.76
CA GLY A 171 9.17 -14.81 6.57
C GLY A 171 7.67 -14.84 6.25
N VAL A 172 6.88 -15.68 6.91
CA VAL A 172 5.44 -15.82 6.63
C VAL A 172 4.62 -14.68 7.19
N LEU A 173 4.82 -14.34 8.48
CA LEU A 173 4.10 -13.25 9.12
C LEU A 173 4.68 -11.89 8.75
N LEU A 174 3.79 -10.96 8.45
CA LEU A 174 4.09 -9.58 8.11
C LEU A 174 3.71 -8.64 9.26
N LYS A 175 4.52 -7.59 9.46
CA LYS A 175 4.23 -6.49 10.39
C LYS A 175 3.03 -5.68 9.89
N THR A 176 3.07 -5.27 8.64
CA THR A 176 1.99 -4.64 7.88
C THR A 176 1.95 -5.21 6.47
N LEU A 177 0.88 -4.94 5.73
CA LEU A 177 0.74 -5.32 4.34
C LEU A 177 0.83 -4.07 3.45
N PRO A 178 2.04 -3.72 2.95
CA PRO A 178 2.21 -2.62 2.00
C PRO A 178 1.46 -2.90 0.70
N THR A 179 0.72 -1.89 0.25
CA THR A 179 -0.09 -1.94 -0.97
C THR A 179 0.43 -0.92 -1.95
N LEU A 180 1.19 -1.34 -2.94
CA LEU A 180 1.78 -0.44 -3.93
C LEU A 180 0.69 0.23 -4.77
N LYS A 181 0.85 1.49 -5.10
CA LYS A 181 -0.14 2.25 -5.87
C LYS A 181 0.51 3.20 -6.88
N HIS A 182 -0.16 3.52 -7.96
CA HIS A 182 -1.42 2.94 -8.47
C HIS A 182 -1.08 2.16 -9.74
N PHE A 183 -1.41 0.89 -9.80
CA PHE A 183 -1.04 0.03 -10.94
C PHE A 183 -2.04 0.17 -12.08
N CYS A 184 -1.65 0.76 -13.23
CA CYS A 184 -0.40 1.46 -13.52
C CYS A 184 -0.64 2.64 -14.47
N ALA A 185 0.44 3.39 -14.77
CA ALA A 185 0.42 4.51 -15.71
C ALA A 185 -0.57 5.63 -15.35
N ASN A 186 -0.81 5.85 -14.05
CA ASN A 186 -1.72 6.82 -13.46
C ASN A 186 -0.98 8.14 -13.17
N ASN A 187 -0.63 8.89 -14.21
CA ASN A 187 0.17 10.11 -14.07
C ASN A 187 -0.48 11.31 -14.79
N ASN A 188 -1.80 11.35 -14.80
CA ASN A 188 -2.57 12.43 -15.38
C ASN A 188 -3.80 12.71 -14.54
N GLU A 189 -3.83 13.85 -13.84
CA GLU A 189 -4.96 14.25 -13.01
C GLU A 189 -6.16 14.77 -13.83
N LYS A 190 -5.92 15.26 -15.05
CA LYS A 190 -7.01 15.62 -15.94
C LYS A 190 -7.73 14.35 -16.40
N ASP A 191 -9.04 14.29 -16.17
CA ASP A 191 -9.88 13.16 -16.52
C ASP A 191 -9.42 11.83 -15.87
N ARG A 192 -8.79 11.90 -14.68
CA ARG A 192 -8.18 10.74 -13.99
C ARG A 192 -9.15 9.58 -13.80
N MET A 193 -10.44 9.88 -13.60
CA MET A 193 -11.48 8.88 -13.34
C MET A 193 -11.96 8.15 -14.60
N CYS A 194 -11.62 8.62 -15.80
CA CYS A 194 -12.10 8.04 -17.06
C CYS A 194 -11.05 8.07 -18.18
N GLY A 195 -9.87 8.66 -17.93
CA GLY A 195 -8.79 8.78 -18.90
C GLY A 195 -8.27 7.42 -19.39
N ASN A 196 -7.56 7.43 -20.51
CA ASN A 196 -6.89 6.25 -21.06
C ASN A 196 -5.38 6.52 -21.19
N SER A 197 -4.57 5.64 -20.63
CA SER A 197 -3.13 5.59 -20.88
C SER A 197 -2.89 4.65 -22.06
N ASP A 198 -2.71 5.24 -23.24
CA ASP A 198 -2.42 4.49 -24.46
C ASP A 198 -0.90 4.19 -24.52
N VAL A 199 -0.53 3.05 -23.98
CA VAL A 199 0.85 2.60 -23.86
C VAL A 199 1.05 1.26 -24.53
N THR A 200 2.23 1.08 -25.15
CA THR A 200 2.58 -0.19 -25.76
C THR A 200 2.93 -1.23 -24.68
N VAL A 201 2.71 -2.52 -24.98
CA VAL A 201 3.12 -3.62 -24.08
C VAL A 201 4.62 -3.53 -23.73
N LYS A 202 5.47 -3.16 -24.69
CA LYS A 202 6.89 -2.93 -24.44
C LYS A 202 7.12 -1.87 -23.38
N LEU A 203 6.45 -0.72 -23.47
CA LEU A 203 6.61 0.37 -22.51
C LEU A 203 6.04 0.01 -21.14
N LEU A 204 4.97 -0.79 -21.07
CA LEU A 204 4.47 -1.32 -19.79
C LEU A 204 5.57 -2.11 -19.07
N HIS A 205 6.19 -3.08 -19.74
CA HIS A 205 7.22 -3.94 -19.13
C HIS A 205 8.55 -3.24 -18.87
N GLU A 206 9.02 -2.40 -19.80
CA GLU A 206 10.35 -1.76 -19.69
C GLU A 206 10.38 -0.54 -18.80
N TYR A 207 9.22 0.10 -18.53
CA TYR A 207 9.14 1.34 -17.77
C TYR A 207 8.15 1.24 -16.58
N TYR A 208 6.85 1.09 -16.84
CA TYR A 208 5.85 1.18 -15.77
C TYR A 208 5.92 0.01 -14.78
N TYR A 209 5.98 -1.23 -15.26
CA TYR A 209 6.04 -2.41 -14.39
C TYR A 209 7.36 -2.52 -13.64
N ARG A 210 8.43 -1.96 -14.23
CA ARG A 210 9.76 -1.99 -13.62
C ARG A 210 9.82 -1.27 -12.28
N ALA A 211 9.02 -0.24 -12.06
CA ALA A 211 8.96 0.47 -10.78
C ALA A 211 8.27 -0.37 -9.69
N PHE A 212 7.29 -1.20 -10.05
CA PHE A 212 6.55 -2.05 -9.10
C PHE A 212 7.29 -3.35 -8.77
N LYS A 213 7.93 -3.95 -9.77
CA LYS A 213 8.46 -5.31 -9.69
C LYS A 213 9.40 -5.54 -8.49
N PRO A 214 10.43 -4.73 -8.21
CA PRO A 214 11.38 -5.01 -7.13
C PRO A 214 10.72 -5.12 -5.75
N ALA A 215 9.77 -4.25 -5.43
CA ALA A 215 9.06 -4.29 -4.16
C ALA A 215 8.15 -5.52 -4.04
N LEU A 216 7.57 -6.00 -5.15
CA LEU A 216 6.67 -7.16 -5.19
C LEU A 216 7.40 -8.50 -5.28
N THR A 217 8.60 -8.56 -5.85
CA THR A 217 9.32 -9.84 -6.06
C THR A 217 10.55 -10.02 -5.15
N GLU A 218 11.07 -8.95 -4.58
CA GLU A 218 12.26 -8.94 -3.75
C GLU A 218 12.06 -8.21 -2.42
N GLY A 219 11.09 -7.27 -2.40
CA GLY A 219 10.70 -6.50 -1.23
C GLY A 219 9.66 -7.20 -0.35
N GLY A 220 9.04 -6.44 0.54
CA GLY A 220 8.01 -6.93 1.44
C GLY A 220 6.58 -6.54 1.04
N ALA A 221 6.37 -6.11 -0.22
CA ALA A 221 5.04 -5.77 -0.69
C ALA A 221 4.33 -7.00 -1.27
N HIS A 222 3.11 -7.23 -0.82
CA HIS A 222 2.31 -8.38 -1.23
C HIS A 222 0.92 -7.96 -1.74
N ALA A 223 0.68 -6.65 -1.88
CA ALA A 223 -0.58 -6.12 -2.38
C ALA A 223 -0.37 -4.95 -3.33
N VAL A 224 -1.35 -4.74 -4.20
CA VAL A 224 -1.38 -3.64 -5.17
C VAL A 224 -2.76 -2.99 -5.21
N MET A 225 -2.78 -1.68 -5.37
CA MET A 225 -3.98 -0.92 -5.68
C MET A 225 -4.00 -0.60 -7.18
N ALA A 226 -5.08 -0.98 -7.85
CA ALA A 226 -5.29 -0.68 -9.26
C ALA A 226 -5.53 0.81 -9.47
N ALA A 227 -5.07 1.35 -10.61
CA ALA A 227 -5.28 2.74 -10.98
C ALA A 227 -6.70 2.99 -11.50
N TYR A 228 -7.15 4.27 -11.44
CA TYR A 228 -8.44 4.68 -12.02
C TYR A 228 -8.49 4.58 -13.54
N ASN A 229 -7.39 4.97 -14.21
CA ASN A 229 -7.36 5.12 -15.66
C ASN A 229 -7.50 3.79 -16.40
N LYS A 230 -7.96 3.86 -17.64
CA LYS A 230 -7.81 2.75 -18.59
C LYS A 230 -6.34 2.61 -19.02
N ILE A 231 -5.94 1.39 -19.26
CA ILE A 231 -4.64 1.01 -19.82
C ILE A 231 -4.93 0.29 -21.15
N GLY A 232 -4.58 0.91 -22.27
CA GLY A 232 -4.92 0.37 -23.58
C GLY A 232 -6.42 0.14 -23.79
N GLY A 233 -7.26 1.00 -23.19
CA GLY A 233 -8.72 0.94 -23.30
C GLY A 233 -9.42 0.10 -22.23
N VAL A 234 -8.71 -0.64 -21.36
CA VAL A 234 -9.28 -1.47 -20.29
C VAL A 234 -9.10 -0.75 -18.94
N PRO A 235 -10.15 -0.58 -18.10
CA PRO A 235 -10.01 -0.02 -16.75
C PRO A 235 -8.97 -0.76 -15.91
N GLY A 236 -8.21 -0.02 -15.08
CA GLY A 236 -7.08 -0.56 -14.35
C GLY A 236 -7.43 -1.75 -13.46
N ASP A 237 -8.54 -1.68 -12.73
CA ASP A 237 -9.04 -2.74 -11.86
C ASP A 237 -9.68 -3.93 -12.58
N MET A 238 -9.85 -3.83 -13.91
CA MET A 238 -10.31 -4.92 -14.79
C MET A 238 -9.20 -5.41 -15.74
N ASN A 239 -7.99 -4.84 -15.62
CA ASN A 239 -6.90 -5.20 -16.52
C ASN A 239 -6.45 -6.65 -16.26
N PRO A 240 -6.37 -7.51 -17.30
CA PRO A 240 -5.93 -8.90 -17.14
C PRO A 240 -4.54 -9.05 -16.50
N ASP A 241 -3.67 -8.05 -16.60
CA ASP A 241 -2.33 -8.08 -16.01
C ASP A 241 -2.36 -8.05 -14.47
N MET A 242 -3.49 -7.68 -13.84
CA MET A 242 -3.71 -7.88 -12.40
C MET A 242 -3.63 -9.36 -12.02
N GLN A 243 -4.15 -10.25 -12.86
CA GLN A 243 -4.01 -11.69 -12.66
C GLN A 243 -2.68 -12.21 -13.23
N HIS A 244 -2.42 -11.98 -14.53
CA HIS A 244 -1.33 -12.64 -15.24
C HIS A 244 0.05 -12.18 -14.79
N VAL A 245 0.26 -10.87 -14.68
CA VAL A 245 1.57 -10.32 -14.29
C VAL A 245 1.74 -10.32 -12.78
N LEU A 246 0.76 -9.72 -12.06
CA LEU A 246 0.94 -9.51 -10.62
C LEU A 246 0.81 -10.80 -9.83
N LYS A 247 -0.21 -11.63 -10.10
CA LYS A 247 -0.46 -12.85 -9.32
C LYS A 247 0.27 -14.06 -9.87
N ASP A 248 0.16 -14.32 -11.18
CA ASP A 248 0.70 -15.56 -11.74
C ASP A 248 2.23 -15.51 -11.88
N GLU A 249 2.80 -14.36 -12.33
CA GLU A 249 4.24 -14.24 -12.49
C GLU A 249 4.94 -13.75 -11.21
N TRP A 250 4.43 -12.66 -10.57
CA TRP A 250 5.11 -12.01 -9.44
C TRP A 250 4.63 -12.48 -8.07
N LYS A 251 3.66 -13.40 -8.02
CA LYS A 251 3.17 -14.05 -6.78
C LYS A 251 2.59 -13.07 -5.75
N MET A 252 1.98 -11.99 -6.20
CA MET A 252 1.27 -11.04 -5.34
C MET A 252 0.04 -11.70 -4.68
N ASP A 253 -0.18 -11.44 -3.39
CA ASP A 253 -1.26 -12.06 -2.63
C ASP A 253 -2.64 -11.42 -2.92
N LEU A 254 -2.70 -10.08 -2.97
CA LEU A 254 -3.96 -9.34 -2.90
C LEU A 254 -3.97 -8.10 -3.80
N ALA A 255 -5.07 -7.89 -4.52
CA ALA A 255 -5.33 -6.66 -5.25
C ALA A 255 -6.59 -5.95 -4.76
N VAL A 256 -6.52 -4.62 -4.69
CA VAL A 256 -7.62 -3.74 -4.30
C VAL A 256 -7.87 -2.68 -5.37
N SER A 257 -9.12 -2.26 -5.58
CA SER A 257 -9.42 -1.10 -6.41
C SER A 257 -9.09 0.21 -5.66
N ASP A 258 -8.74 1.26 -6.39
CA ASP A 258 -8.67 2.62 -5.80
C ASP A 258 -10.06 3.09 -5.35
N GLY A 259 -10.11 4.13 -4.51
CA GLY A 259 -11.34 4.64 -3.91
C GLY A 259 -12.36 5.11 -4.93
N GLY A 260 -13.49 4.40 -5.05
CA GLY A 260 -14.53 4.69 -6.03
C GLY A 260 -14.24 4.18 -7.45
N ALA A 261 -13.09 3.58 -7.75
CA ALA A 261 -12.72 3.14 -9.10
C ALA A 261 -13.69 2.09 -9.65
N PHE A 262 -14.11 1.14 -8.83
CA PHE A 262 -15.06 0.11 -9.23
C PHE A 262 -16.37 0.68 -9.80
N SER A 263 -16.97 1.68 -9.12
CA SER A 263 -18.20 2.31 -9.61
C SER A 263 -18.01 3.09 -10.90
N GLN A 264 -16.82 3.65 -11.14
CA GLN A 264 -16.49 4.42 -12.33
C GLN A 264 -16.46 3.56 -13.60
N ASN A 265 -16.20 2.27 -13.50
CA ASN A 265 -16.17 1.35 -14.63
C ASN A 265 -17.50 1.36 -15.43
N TYR A 266 -18.60 1.48 -14.71
CA TYR A 266 -19.93 1.65 -15.30
C TYR A 266 -20.28 3.12 -15.53
N LEU A 267 -20.09 3.99 -14.52
CA LEU A 267 -20.62 5.35 -14.51
C LEU A 267 -19.86 6.32 -15.41
N GLU A 268 -18.51 6.23 -15.42
CA GLU A 268 -17.64 7.20 -16.09
C GLU A 268 -16.92 6.61 -17.30
N HIS A 269 -16.38 5.39 -17.16
CA HIS A 269 -15.73 4.72 -18.28
C HIS A 269 -16.72 4.22 -19.33
N GLY A 270 -17.98 3.92 -18.94
CA GLY A 270 -18.95 3.29 -19.80
C GLY A 270 -18.46 1.95 -20.37
N TYR A 271 -17.56 1.28 -19.66
CA TYR A 271 -16.93 0.05 -20.12
C TYR A 271 -17.84 -1.17 -19.93
N THR A 272 -18.68 -1.14 -18.92
CA THR A 272 -19.68 -2.16 -18.61
C THR A 272 -21.09 -1.57 -18.65
N ASN A 273 -22.13 -2.42 -18.61
CA ASN A 273 -23.52 -2.00 -18.63
C ASN A 273 -24.17 -2.00 -17.23
N SER A 274 -23.43 -2.47 -16.21
CA SER A 274 -23.91 -2.53 -14.83
C SER A 274 -22.75 -2.75 -13.86
N HIS A 275 -22.96 -2.42 -12.58
CA HIS A 275 -22.02 -2.76 -11.50
C HIS A 275 -21.81 -4.28 -11.35
N ALA A 276 -22.80 -5.11 -11.71
CA ALA A 276 -22.66 -6.56 -11.70
C ALA A 276 -21.64 -7.06 -12.72
N GLU A 277 -21.69 -6.50 -13.94
CA GLU A 277 -20.67 -6.79 -14.97
C GLU A 277 -19.30 -6.26 -14.55
N SER A 278 -19.24 -5.05 -13.95
CA SER A 278 -18.00 -4.49 -13.40
C SER A 278 -17.36 -5.43 -12.39
N LEU A 279 -18.14 -5.88 -11.41
CA LEU A 279 -17.64 -6.78 -10.37
C LEU A 279 -17.13 -8.10 -10.95
N ALA A 280 -17.89 -8.68 -11.89
CA ALA A 280 -17.50 -9.93 -12.51
C ALA A 280 -16.16 -9.82 -13.25
N LEU A 281 -15.92 -8.73 -13.96
CA LEU A 281 -14.66 -8.49 -14.67
C LEU A 281 -13.51 -8.20 -13.69
N CYS A 282 -13.73 -7.40 -12.64
CA CYS A 282 -12.73 -7.14 -11.61
C CYS A 282 -12.24 -8.45 -10.99
N ILE A 283 -13.16 -9.28 -10.46
CA ILE A 283 -12.81 -10.54 -9.78
C ILE A 283 -12.13 -11.51 -10.75
N LYS A 284 -12.65 -11.69 -11.96
CA LYS A 284 -12.10 -12.63 -12.94
C LYS A 284 -10.71 -12.22 -13.44
N ASN A 285 -10.42 -10.93 -13.43
CA ASN A 285 -9.12 -10.40 -13.83
C ASN A 285 -8.17 -10.13 -12.64
N GLY A 286 -8.54 -10.54 -11.42
CA GLY A 286 -7.60 -10.60 -10.30
C GLY A 286 -7.70 -9.48 -9.27
N THR A 287 -8.66 -8.55 -9.36
CA THR A 287 -8.96 -7.61 -8.29
C THR A 287 -9.87 -8.26 -7.27
N ASP A 288 -9.41 -8.37 -6.01
CA ASP A 288 -10.06 -9.19 -4.98
C ASP A 288 -11.06 -8.41 -4.13
N THR A 289 -10.85 -7.11 -3.94
CA THR A 289 -11.69 -6.29 -3.07
C THR A 289 -11.82 -4.86 -3.60
N MET A 290 -13.01 -4.27 -3.37
CA MET A 290 -13.39 -2.97 -3.95
C MET A 290 -13.44 -1.89 -2.86
N THR A 291 -12.81 -0.75 -3.12
CA THR A 291 -12.82 0.42 -2.22
C THR A 291 -13.97 1.36 -2.61
N ASP A 292 -15.18 0.90 -2.43
CA ASP A 292 -16.43 1.57 -2.74
C ASP A 292 -17.46 1.39 -1.61
N ASP A 293 -18.68 1.93 -1.74
CA ASP A 293 -19.76 1.67 -0.80
C ASP A 293 -20.02 0.16 -0.71
N GLY A 294 -19.79 -0.42 0.47
CA GLY A 294 -19.90 -1.88 0.67
C GLY A 294 -21.29 -2.44 0.37
N ARG A 295 -22.37 -1.63 0.50
CA ARG A 295 -23.73 -2.07 0.13
C ARG A 295 -23.88 -2.15 -1.38
N MET A 296 -23.28 -1.23 -2.10
CA MET A 296 -23.26 -1.26 -3.58
C MET A 296 -22.44 -2.45 -4.08
N VAL A 297 -21.25 -2.69 -3.52
CA VAL A 297 -20.41 -3.85 -3.85
C VAL A 297 -21.17 -5.16 -3.58
N ALA A 298 -21.80 -5.29 -2.42
CA ALA A 298 -22.58 -6.48 -2.07
C ALA A 298 -23.80 -6.69 -2.99
N ALA A 299 -24.49 -5.61 -3.35
CA ALA A 299 -25.61 -5.70 -4.31
C ALA A 299 -25.15 -6.13 -5.69
N ALA A 300 -24.01 -5.57 -6.18
CA ALA A 300 -23.40 -5.95 -7.45
C ALA A 300 -22.97 -7.44 -7.46
N ALA A 301 -22.40 -7.94 -6.35
CA ALA A 301 -21.98 -9.33 -6.21
C ALA A 301 -23.16 -10.29 -6.25
N ARG A 302 -24.25 -9.99 -5.52
CA ARG A 302 -25.49 -10.81 -5.55
C ARG A 302 -26.11 -10.83 -6.95
N ASP A 303 -26.16 -9.68 -7.61
CA ASP A 303 -26.70 -9.59 -8.97
C ASP A 303 -25.85 -10.34 -9.98
N ALA A 304 -24.52 -10.23 -9.88
CA ALA A 304 -23.58 -10.98 -10.72
C ALA A 304 -23.72 -12.50 -10.51
N LEU A 305 -23.85 -12.96 -9.26
CA LEU A 305 -24.05 -14.36 -8.93
C LEU A 305 -25.41 -14.88 -9.47
N ASN A 306 -26.49 -14.12 -9.28
CA ASN A 306 -27.83 -14.47 -9.74
C ASN A 306 -27.91 -14.54 -11.28
N LYS A 307 -27.16 -13.71 -11.97
CA LYS A 307 -27.07 -13.70 -13.45
C LYS A 307 -26.07 -14.74 -13.99
N GLY A 308 -25.36 -15.47 -13.15
CA GLY A 308 -24.34 -16.44 -13.56
C GLY A 308 -23.11 -15.77 -14.17
N LEU A 309 -22.87 -14.48 -13.93
CA LEU A 309 -21.68 -13.77 -14.38
C LEU A 309 -20.44 -14.20 -13.58
N ILE A 310 -20.64 -14.58 -12.31
CA ILE A 310 -19.64 -15.20 -11.43
C ILE A 310 -20.26 -16.42 -10.74
N SER A 311 -19.42 -17.31 -10.26
CA SER A 311 -19.75 -18.45 -9.42
C SER A 311 -19.36 -18.18 -7.96
N GLU A 312 -19.85 -19.01 -7.03
CA GLU A 312 -19.37 -18.98 -5.64
C GLU A 312 -17.87 -19.27 -5.56
N ASN A 313 -17.33 -20.10 -6.48
CA ASN A 313 -15.90 -20.37 -6.55
C ASN A 313 -15.07 -19.11 -6.89
N ASP A 314 -15.58 -18.23 -7.76
CA ASP A 314 -14.93 -16.96 -8.06
C ASP A 314 -14.89 -16.05 -6.81
N ILE A 315 -15.99 -16.03 -6.04
CA ILE A 315 -16.06 -15.32 -4.75
C ILE A 315 -15.06 -15.94 -3.76
N ASN A 316 -15.03 -17.28 -3.64
CA ASN A 316 -14.11 -17.98 -2.74
C ASN A 316 -12.64 -17.69 -3.07
N LYS A 317 -12.29 -17.59 -4.37
CA LYS A 317 -10.94 -17.24 -4.79
C LYS A 317 -10.56 -15.83 -4.33
N ALA A 318 -11.41 -14.83 -4.59
CA ALA A 318 -11.16 -13.45 -4.19
C ALA A 318 -11.08 -13.30 -2.66
N VAL A 319 -12.06 -13.84 -1.94
CA VAL A 319 -12.10 -13.82 -0.46
C VAL A 319 -10.92 -14.59 0.12
N GLY A 320 -10.53 -15.72 -0.47
CA GLY A 320 -9.36 -16.49 -0.05
C GLY A 320 -8.05 -15.69 -0.13
N ASN A 321 -7.90 -14.81 -1.12
CA ASN A 321 -6.75 -13.90 -1.21
C ASN A 321 -6.80 -12.81 -0.13
N VAL A 322 -7.98 -12.25 0.16
CA VAL A 322 -8.17 -11.32 1.28
C VAL A 322 -7.82 -11.99 2.62
N LEU A 323 -8.30 -13.20 2.84
CA LEU A 323 -8.01 -13.98 4.04
C LEU A 323 -6.51 -14.32 4.14
N LEU A 324 -5.83 -14.62 3.03
CA LEU A 324 -4.39 -14.83 3.01
C LEU A 324 -3.65 -13.64 3.62
N GLY A 325 -3.95 -12.42 3.18
CA GLY A 325 -3.39 -11.21 3.78
C GLY A 325 -3.65 -11.09 5.29
N ARG A 326 -4.89 -11.39 5.74
CA ARG A 326 -5.28 -11.36 7.16
C ARG A 326 -4.54 -12.42 7.99
N PHE A 327 -4.35 -13.65 7.45
CA PHE A 327 -3.55 -14.69 8.10
C PHE A 327 -2.08 -14.28 8.21
N ARG A 328 -1.50 -13.72 7.16
CA ARG A 328 -0.11 -13.22 7.19
C ARG A 328 0.10 -12.06 8.15
N LEU A 329 -0.95 -11.32 8.48
CA LEU A 329 -0.93 -10.28 9.51
C LEU A 329 -1.11 -10.81 10.94
N GLY A 330 -1.35 -12.12 11.10
CA GLY A 330 -1.49 -12.80 12.39
C GLY A 330 -2.85 -12.59 13.06
N GLU A 331 -3.87 -12.13 12.34
CA GLU A 331 -5.18 -11.81 12.94
C GLU A 331 -5.87 -13.01 13.62
N PHE A 332 -5.63 -14.20 13.10
CA PHE A 332 -6.27 -15.43 13.60
C PHE A 332 -5.41 -16.21 14.60
N ASP A 333 -4.28 -15.63 15.01
CA ASP A 333 -3.34 -16.22 15.96
C ASP A 333 -3.46 -15.52 17.32
N ASP A 334 -3.56 -16.30 18.40
CA ASP A 334 -3.68 -15.75 19.76
C ASP A 334 -2.47 -14.89 20.17
N SER A 335 -1.28 -15.24 19.65
CA SER A 335 -0.05 -14.47 19.82
C SER A 335 0.93 -14.74 18.69
N HIS A 336 1.70 -13.74 18.31
CA HIS A 336 2.73 -13.82 17.27
C HIS A 336 3.82 -12.76 17.51
N LYS A 337 4.89 -12.76 16.70
CA LYS A 337 6.08 -11.88 16.86
C LYS A 337 5.78 -10.37 16.88
N TYR A 338 4.61 -9.94 16.41
CA TYR A 338 4.19 -8.53 16.39
C TYR A 338 3.05 -8.20 17.37
N SER A 339 2.68 -9.13 18.27
CA SER A 339 1.61 -8.91 19.26
C SER A 339 1.99 -7.88 20.32
N ASP A 340 3.29 -7.80 20.64
CA ASP A 340 3.83 -6.85 21.60
C ASP A 340 4.83 -5.94 20.88
N THR A 341 4.61 -4.63 20.91
CA THR A 341 5.56 -3.64 20.41
C THR A 341 5.83 -2.63 21.50
N ASP A 342 7.10 -2.47 21.87
CA ASP A 342 7.54 -1.42 22.82
C ASP A 342 7.77 -0.07 22.12
N THR A 343 7.56 0.00 20.81
CA THR A 343 7.83 1.20 20.01
C THR A 343 6.76 2.25 20.29
N LEU A 344 7.19 3.39 20.80
CA LEU A 344 6.34 4.56 20.93
C LEU A 344 6.33 5.37 19.63
N PRO A 345 5.16 5.79 19.16
CA PRO A 345 5.06 6.68 18.00
C PRO A 345 5.81 7.99 18.23
N ASP A 346 6.37 8.54 17.15
CA ASP A 346 7.13 9.79 17.14
C ASP A 346 8.28 9.81 18.19
N SER A 347 8.95 8.68 18.35
CA SER A 347 10.07 8.50 19.30
C SER A 347 11.27 9.40 18.95
N GLU A 348 12.18 9.60 19.92
CA GLU A 348 13.42 10.36 19.68
C GLU A 348 14.29 9.71 18.59
N TYR A 349 14.30 8.38 18.51
CA TYR A 349 14.95 7.64 17.43
C TYR A 349 14.30 7.99 16.08
N ALA A 350 12.98 7.92 15.99
CA ALA A 350 12.24 8.24 14.76
C ALA A 350 12.48 9.68 14.30
N ARG A 351 12.46 10.64 15.23
CA ARG A 351 12.80 12.05 14.95
C ARG A 351 14.24 12.23 14.48
N THR A 352 15.16 11.43 15.00
CA THR A 352 16.57 11.45 14.57
C THR A 352 16.70 10.96 13.13
N ILE A 353 16.05 9.85 12.78
CA ILE A 353 16.02 9.34 11.39
C ILE A 353 15.33 10.35 10.46
N ASN A 354 14.21 10.94 10.90
CA ASN A 354 13.52 11.98 10.13
C ASN A 354 14.42 13.19 9.83
N ARG A 355 15.18 13.67 10.83
CA ARG A 355 16.14 14.76 10.63
C ARG A 355 17.25 14.38 9.67
N GLN A 356 17.76 13.13 9.72
CA GLN A 356 18.74 12.63 8.75
C GLN A 356 18.16 12.62 7.33
N ALA A 357 16.91 12.18 7.15
CA ALA A 357 16.23 12.21 5.87
C ALA A 357 16.10 13.64 5.33
N ALA A 358 15.67 14.58 6.20
CA ALA A 358 15.55 16.00 5.85
C ALA A 358 16.88 16.62 5.41
N TYR A 359 17.99 16.24 6.02
CA TYR A 359 19.31 16.76 5.61
C TYR A 359 19.81 16.10 4.33
N LYS A 360 19.67 14.79 4.19
CA LYS A 360 20.19 14.03 3.04
C LYS A 360 19.46 14.32 1.74
N GLN A 361 18.19 14.74 1.78
CA GLN A 361 17.43 15.10 0.57
C GLN A 361 17.89 16.43 -0.08
N MET A 362 18.67 17.25 0.62
CA MET A 362 19.12 18.55 0.10
C MET A 362 20.24 18.38 -0.91
N CYS A 363 19.95 18.62 -2.18
CA CYS A 363 20.92 18.51 -3.27
C CYS A 363 21.57 19.86 -3.56
N LEU A 364 22.89 19.95 -3.39
CA LEU A 364 23.67 21.13 -3.74
C LEU A 364 24.09 21.07 -5.21
N LEU A 365 23.32 21.70 -6.10
CA LEU A 365 23.53 21.66 -7.54
C LEU A 365 24.68 22.55 -8.00
N LYS A 366 24.94 23.67 -7.32
CA LYS A 366 26.01 24.61 -7.63
C LYS A 366 26.43 25.39 -6.40
N ASN A 367 27.72 25.56 -6.21
CA ASN A 367 28.29 26.36 -5.14
C ASN A 367 29.49 27.16 -5.68
N ASN A 368 29.45 28.47 -5.56
CA ASN A 368 30.55 29.38 -5.92
C ASN A 368 31.48 29.68 -4.74
N GLY A 369 31.47 28.80 -3.72
CA GLY A 369 32.34 28.96 -2.53
C GLY A 369 31.67 29.68 -1.37
N ILE A 370 30.38 30.08 -1.48
CA ILE A 370 29.66 30.70 -0.34
C ILE A 370 29.37 29.70 0.76
N LEU A 371 29.04 28.47 0.42
CA LEU A 371 28.79 27.37 1.37
C LEU A 371 30.10 26.59 1.63
N PRO A 372 30.30 26.06 2.85
CA PRO A 372 29.46 26.26 4.06
C PRO A 372 29.54 27.71 4.57
N LEU A 373 28.50 28.18 5.24
CA LEU A 373 28.49 29.47 5.92
C LEU A 373 29.33 29.35 7.21
N THR A 374 30.55 29.90 7.19
CA THR A 374 31.43 29.96 8.37
C THR A 374 31.18 31.26 9.16
N SER A 375 31.63 31.31 10.41
CA SER A 375 31.54 32.52 11.24
C SER A 375 32.24 33.72 10.58
N GLU A 376 33.32 33.47 9.86
CA GLU A 376 34.05 34.49 9.08
C GLU A 376 33.22 35.05 7.91
N LYS A 377 32.52 34.16 7.19
CA LYS A 377 31.63 34.54 6.09
C LYS A 377 30.38 35.26 6.57
N LEU A 378 29.92 34.96 7.79
CA LEU A 378 28.75 35.57 8.46
C LEU A 378 29.09 36.87 9.21
N SER A 379 30.34 37.31 9.20
CA SER A 379 30.77 38.55 9.81
C SER A 379 31.45 39.45 8.79
N VAL A 380 31.16 40.74 8.82
CA VAL A 380 31.89 41.78 8.04
C VAL A 380 32.24 42.88 9.01
N SER A 381 33.54 43.13 9.18
CA SER A 381 34.02 44.18 10.07
C SER A 381 33.50 44.08 11.51
N GLY A 382 33.29 42.86 12.02
CA GLY A 382 32.76 42.59 13.36
C GLY A 382 31.22 42.66 13.50
N GLU A 383 30.52 43.03 12.44
CA GLU A 383 29.05 42.97 12.40
C GLU A 383 28.54 41.68 11.78
N LYS A 384 27.48 41.12 12.40
CA LYS A 384 26.79 39.91 11.85
C LYS A 384 26.02 40.28 10.58
N ARG A 385 26.21 39.50 9.53
CA ARG A 385 25.38 39.59 8.32
C ARG A 385 23.95 39.22 8.59
N LYS A 386 23.03 39.92 7.97
CA LYS A 386 21.61 39.53 7.94
C LYS A 386 21.40 38.45 6.88
N ILE A 387 20.63 37.43 7.22
CA ILE A 387 20.19 36.39 6.30
C ILE A 387 18.72 36.64 6.03
N LEU A 388 18.36 36.77 4.76
CA LEU A 388 16.98 36.82 4.30
C LEU A 388 16.53 35.40 3.94
N ILE A 389 15.46 34.94 4.55
CA ILE A 389 14.72 33.75 4.14
C ILE A 389 13.52 34.26 3.33
N ALA A 390 13.37 33.80 2.09
CA ALA A 390 12.33 34.27 1.20
C ALA A 390 11.78 33.10 0.39
N GLY A 391 10.49 33.15 0.09
CA GLY A 391 9.76 32.17 -0.68
C GLY A 391 8.31 32.07 -0.23
N PRO A 392 7.43 31.45 -0.99
CA PRO A 392 5.99 31.36 -0.66
C PRO A 392 5.69 30.60 0.65
N ILE A 393 6.62 29.75 1.10
CA ILE A 393 6.50 28.94 2.34
C ILE A 393 7.66 29.21 3.31
N ALA A 394 8.27 30.44 3.27
CA ALA A 394 9.46 30.77 4.04
C ALA A 394 9.27 30.67 5.56
N ASP A 395 8.06 30.86 6.05
CA ASP A 395 7.65 30.83 7.46
C ASP A 395 6.42 29.95 7.71
N GLU A 396 6.07 29.08 6.75
CA GLU A 396 4.95 28.15 6.87
C GLU A 396 5.43 26.70 6.78
N ASN A 397 4.76 25.80 7.53
CA ASN A 397 4.89 24.36 7.38
C ASN A 397 3.83 23.85 6.39
N TYR A 398 4.25 23.46 5.19
CA TYR A 398 3.35 22.86 4.22
C TYR A 398 3.05 21.40 4.58
N ARG A 399 1.76 21.05 4.58
CA ARG A 399 1.28 19.68 4.74
C ARG A 399 0.54 19.27 3.48
N ASP A 400 0.96 18.14 2.89
CA ASP A 400 0.28 17.53 1.77
C ASP A 400 -0.89 16.62 2.20
N TRP A 401 -1.51 15.94 1.23
CA TRP A 401 -2.68 15.08 1.44
C TRP A 401 -2.43 13.90 2.39
N TYR A 402 -1.22 13.31 2.34
CA TYR A 402 -0.86 12.11 3.07
C TYR A 402 0.11 12.40 4.21
N THR A 403 -0.14 13.50 4.89
CA THR A 403 0.60 13.91 6.07
C THR A 403 -0.07 13.40 7.33
N GLY A 404 0.64 12.59 8.11
CA GLY A 404 0.22 12.19 9.46
C GLY A 404 0.23 13.37 10.44
N VAL A 405 -0.15 13.12 11.67
CA VAL A 405 -0.12 14.11 12.77
C VAL A 405 1.21 13.96 13.50
N ALA A 406 2.10 14.94 13.36
CA ALA A 406 3.32 15.01 14.16
C ALA A 406 3.08 15.74 15.47
N SER A 407 3.83 15.39 16.52
CA SER A 407 3.74 16.01 17.84
C SER A 407 4.55 17.33 17.97
N TYR A 408 5.24 17.76 16.92
CA TYR A 408 6.13 18.94 16.89
C TYR A 408 5.81 19.91 15.75
#